data_f2afa86d4955ada5d3dfb89d2458d178
#
_entry.id   f2afa86d4955ada5d3dfb89d2458d178
#
_cell.length_a   1.000
_cell.length_b   1.000
_cell.length_c   1.000
_cell.angle_alpha   90.00
_cell.angle_beta   90.00
_cell.angle_gamma   90.00
#
_symmetry.space_group_name_H-M   'P 1'
#
loop_
_entity.id
_entity.type
_entity.pdbx_description
1 polymer ?
#
loop_
_entity_poly.entity_id
_entity_poly.type
_entity_poly.pdbx_seq_one_letter_code
_entity_poly.pdbx_strand_id
1 'polypeptide(L)'
;LQEVVRMILEAIYEGSFDANSHGFRPKRSCHTALRQIQQTFNGASWFIEGDIKGFFDNINHDVMISILRKRIADERFIRLIRKFLNAGYIEDWIFNKAYSGTPQGGIISPILANIYLDQFDRYMREYISQFDKGKERKDNPERIKFEYGKRLAVLKLKKVTSMKERKLIIKEIKRFDRERTMISCGVEMDYDFRRLKYVRYADDFLCAVIGTKDEAKVIKQDIKRFLEEKLSLELSEDKTLITHGKKSAKFLGYEIYVRKSAQTKRNKAGK
;
A
#
# COMPACT_ATOMS: atom_id res chain seq x y z
N LEU A 1 -14.13 2.57 31.74
CA LEU A 1 -12.99 3.50 31.79
C LEU A 1 -12.17 3.43 30.49
N GLN A 2 -11.78 2.25 29.99
CA GLN A 2 -11.03 2.08 28.73
C GLN A 2 -11.74 2.74 27.53
N GLU A 3 -13.06 2.63 27.43
CA GLU A 3 -13.84 3.25 26.34
C GLU A 3 -13.74 4.78 26.37
N VAL A 4 -13.81 5.39 27.54
CA VAL A 4 -13.64 6.87 27.65
C VAL A 4 -12.24 7.27 27.21
N VAL A 5 -11.21 6.55 27.62
CA VAL A 5 -9.83 6.82 27.19
C VAL A 5 -9.67 6.61 25.68
N ARG A 6 -10.27 5.55 25.10
CA ARG A 6 -10.29 5.31 23.66
C ARG A 6 -10.89 6.51 22.90
N MET A 7 -12.05 7.01 23.34
CA MET A 7 -12.71 8.17 22.74
C MET A 7 -11.84 9.44 22.75
N ILE A 8 -11.16 9.68 23.88
CA ILE A 8 -10.24 10.83 24.00
C ILE A 8 -9.06 10.68 23.02
N LEU A 9 -8.42 9.50 23.00
CA LEU A 9 -7.30 9.24 22.11
C LEU A 9 -7.73 9.31 20.63
N GLU A 10 -8.90 8.80 20.29
CA GLU A 10 -9.45 8.90 18.93
C GLU A 10 -9.66 10.35 18.52
N ALA A 11 -10.23 11.17 19.38
CA ALA A 11 -10.41 12.60 19.11
C ALA A 11 -9.07 13.35 18.90
N ILE A 12 -8.01 12.95 19.60
CA ILE A 12 -6.68 13.56 19.48
C ILE A 12 -5.94 13.10 18.22
N TYR A 13 -6.03 11.81 17.86
CA TYR A 13 -5.13 11.19 16.88
C TYR A 13 -5.77 10.88 15.52
N GLU A 14 -7.10 10.56 15.45
CA GLU A 14 -7.73 10.09 14.22
C GLU A 14 -7.53 11.04 13.03
N GLY A 15 -7.66 12.35 13.27
CA GLY A 15 -7.48 13.37 12.22
C GLY A 15 -6.06 13.48 11.68
N SER A 16 -5.07 12.89 12.37
CA SER A 16 -3.65 12.96 11.99
C SER A 16 -3.10 11.67 11.39
N PHE A 17 -3.84 10.56 11.47
CA PHE A 17 -3.40 9.29 10.91
C PHE A 17 -3.30 9.34 9.39
N ASP A 18 -2.31 8.62 8.86
CA ASP A 18 -2.07 8.55 7.43
C ASP A 18 -3.27 8.00 6.64
N ALA A 19 -3.43 8.51 5.43
CA ALA A 19 -4.47 8.03 4.51
C ALA A 19 -4.30 6.56 4.11
N ASN A 20 -3.09 6.02 4.19
CA ASN A 20 -2.77 4.64 3.85
C ASN A 20 -3.01 3.64 4.99
N SER A 21 -3.38 4.12 6.19
CA SER A 21 -3.72 3.30 7.35
C SER A 21 -5.23 3.03 7.42
N HIS A 22 -5.64 1.76 7.45
CA HIS A 22 -7.06 1.36 7.35
C HIS A 22 -7.59 0.54 8.53
N GLY A 23 -6.74 -0.19 9.25
CA GLY A 23 -7.17 -1.07 10.34
C GLY A 23 -7.69 -0.30 11.56
N PHE A 24 -8.77 -0.79 12.15
CA PHE A 24 -9.33 -0.28 13.42
C PHE A 24 -9.64 1.22 13.44
N ARG A 25 -10.00 1.80 12.30
CA ARG A 25 -10.32 3.21 12.18
C ARG A 25 -11.78 3.44 11.79
N PRO A 26 -12.43 4.53 12.27
CA PRO A 26 -13.78 4.88 11.85
C PRO A 26 -13.91 5.01 10.34
N LYS A 27 -14.99 4.48 9.76
CA LYS A 27 -15.31 4.53 8.32
C LYS A 27 -14.27 3.86 7.41
N ARG A 28 -13.35 3.06 7.96
CA ARG A 28 -12.36 2.28 7.23
C ARG A 28 -12.54 0.79 7.49
N SER A 29 -12.15 -0.03 6.52
CA SER A 29 -12.27 -1.48 6.57
C SER A 29 -11.24 -2.14 5.65
N CYS A 30 -11.15 -3.47 5.67
CA CYS A 30 -10.35 -4.22 4.70
C CYS A 30 -10.73 -3.87 3.25
N HIS A 31 -12.02 -3.65 2.97
CA HIS A 31 -12.49 -3.27 1.64
C HIS A 31 -12.01 -1.86 1.21
N THR A 32 -11.83 -0.92 2.15
CA THR A 32 -11.28 0.40 1.80
C THR A 32 -9.80 0.30 1.46
N ALA A 33 -9.03 -0.56 2.17
CA ALA A 33 -7.64 -0.86 1.85
C ALA A 33 -7.51 -1.52 0.46
N LEU A 34 -8.31 -2.56 0.19
CA LEU A 34 -8.33 -3.26 -1.11
C LEU A 34 -8.74 -2.35 -2.27
N ARG A 35 -9.70 -1.44 -2.05
CA ARG A 35 -10.09 -0.43 -3.05
C ARG A 35 -8.95 0.52 -3.36
N GLN A 36 -8.22 0.97 -2.34
CA GLN A 36 -7.04 1.81 -2.54
C GLN A 36 -5.96 1.07 -3.33
N ILE A 37 -5.66 -0.19 -3.01
CA ILE A 37 -4.74 -1.04 -3.76
C ILE A 37 -5.18 -1.13 -5.23
N GLN A 38 -6.45 -1.45 -5.49
CA GLN A 38 -6.99 -1.56 -6.84
C GLN A 38 -6.82 -0.26 -7.65
N GLN A 39 -6.94 0.89 -6.99
CA GLN A 39 -6.85 2.20 -7.63
C GLN A 39 -5.41 2.67 -7.85
N THR A 40 -4.50 2.36 -6.91
CA THR A 40 -3.18 3.01 -6.86
C THR A 40 -2.00 2.11 -7.16
N PHE A 41 -2.12 0.76 -7.03
CA PHE A 41 -1.01 -0.17 -7.21
C PHE A 41 -0.81 -0.62 -8.66
N ASN A 42 -1.37 0.13 -9.60
CA ASN A 42 -1.27 -0.17 -11.03
C ASN A 42 0.18 -0.11 -11.52
N GLY A 43 0.57 -1.12 -12.31
CA GLY A 43 1.89 -1.17 -12.91
C GLY A 43 3.03 -1.53 -11.97
N ALA A 44 2.74 -2.04 -10.77
CA ALA A 44 3.74 -2.56 -9.85
C ALA A 44 4.56 -3.67 -10.49
N SER A 45 5.88 -3.60 -10.32
CA SER A 45 6.81 -4.66 -10.73
C SER A 45 6.98 -5.69 -9.62
N TRP A 46 6.99 -5.25 -8.38
CA TRP A 46 7.20 -6.06 -7.18
C TRP A 46 6.24 -5.66 -6.07
N PHE A 47 5.80 -6.64 -5.30
CA PHE A 47 5.10 -6.44 -4.04
C PHE A 47 6.01 -6.84 -2.88
N ILE A 48 5.95 -6.11 -1.77
CA ILE A 48 6.53 -6.48 -0.49
C ILE A 48 5.35 -6.70 0.45
N GLU A 49 5.10 -7.97 0.76
CA GLU A 49 4.12 -8.41 1.74
C GLU A 49 4.78 -8.33 3.11
N GLY A 50 4.25 -7.56 4.04
CA GLY A 50 4.87 -7.36 5.34
C GLY A 50 3.93 -7.69 6.48
N ASP A 51 4.46 -8.41 7.47
CA ASP A 51 3.80 -8.81 8.71
C ASP A 51 4.74 -8.54 9.89
N ILE A 52 4.23 -7.87 10.91
CA ILE A 52 5.00 -7.56 12.13
C ILE A 52 4.79 -8.70 13.12
N LYS A 53 5.88 -9.35 13.52
CA LYS A 53 5.84 -10.53 14.38
C LYS A 53 5.27 -10.22 15.76
N GLY A 54 4.14 -10.85 16.09
CA GLY A 54 3.52 -10.73 17.42
C GLY A 54 3.31 -9.28 17.84
N PHE A 55 2.83 -8.43 16.95
CA PHE A 55 2.78 -6.98 17.13
C PHE A 55 2.17 -6.56 18.47
N PHE A 56 0.97 -7.06 18.79
CA PHE A 56 0.27 -6.69 20.02
C PHE A 56 1.00 -7.11 21.28
N ASP A 57 1.77 -8.19 21.23
CA ASP A 57 2.51 -8.73 22.37
C ASP A 57 3.88 -8.05 22.55
N ASN A 58 4.39 -7.43 21.46
CA ASN A 58 5.73 -6.86 21.42
C ASN A 58 5.76 -5.31 21.44
N ILE A 59 4.61 -4.65 21.62
CA ILE A 59 4.58 -3.19 21.75
C ILE A 59 5.41 -2.78 22.97
N ASN A 60 6.46 -2.00 22.75
CA ASN A 60 7.30 -1.47 23.81
C ASN A 60 6.59 -0.33 24.54
N HIS A 61 6.32 -0.50 25.85
CA HIS A 61 5.57 0.46 26.65
C HIS A 61 6.27 1.82 26.76
N ASP A 62 7.59 1.86 26.87
CA ASP A 62 8.32 3.13 26.99
C ASP A 62 8.32 3.91 25.67
N VAL A 63 8.46 3.21 24.54
CA VAL A 63 8.30 3.81 23.21
C VAL A 63 6.87 4.36 23.03
N MET A 64 5.83 3.58 23.42
CA MET A 64 4.43 4.02 23.39
C MET A 64 4.24 5.30 24.20
N ILE A 65 4.71 5.31 25.44
CA ILE A 65 4.59 6.48 26.32
C ILE A 65 5.34 7.69 25.74
N SER A 66 6.51 7.49 25.16
CA SER A 66 7.25 8.55 24.49
C SER A 66 6.49 9.17 23.32
N ILE A 67 5.81 8.34 22.52
CA ILE A 67 4.96 8.78 21.41
C ILE A 67 3.76 9.59 21.93
N LEU A 68 3.09 9.12 22.96
CA LEU A 68 1.93 9.81 23.55
C LEU A 68 2.32 11.17 24.12
N ARG A 69 3.45 11.27 24.81
CA ARG A 69 3.96 12.54 25.39
C ARG A 69 4.25 13.63 24.34
N LYS A 70 4.43 13.28 23.09
CA LYS A 70 4.58 14.28 22.02
C LYS A 70 3.33 15.16 21.82
N ARG A 71 2.16 14.67 22.25
CA ARG A 71 0.86 15.33 22.08
C ARG A 71 0.07 15.55 23.37
N ILE A 72 0.34 14.77 24.39
CA ILE A 72 -0.40 14.76 25.65
C ILE A 72 0.55 15.17 26.76
N ALA A 73 0.33 16.36 27.33
CA ALA A 73 1.13 16.90 28.41
C ALA A 73 0.65 16.45 29.82
N ASP A 74 -0.58 15.93 29.91
CA ASP A 74 -1.14 15.48 31.19
C ASP A 74 -0.50 14.15 31.65
N GLU A 75 0.41 14.25 32.60
CA GLU A 75 1.10 13.09 33.19
C GLU A 75 0.18 12.19 34.01
N ARG A 76 -0.99 12.66 34.46
CA ARG A 76 -1.98 11.81 35.13
C ARG A 76 -2.63 10.87 34.12
N PHE A 77 -2.96 11.42 32.94
CA PHE A 77 -3.49 10.63 31.82
C PHE A 77 -2.46 9.62 31.29
N ILE A 78 -1.21 10.05 31.11
CA ILE A 78 -0.11 9.16 30.70
C ILE A 78 0.10 8.02 31.70
N ARG A 79 0.08 8.30 33.01
CA ARG A 79 0.17 7.27 34.05
C ARG A 79 -1.02 6.30 34.02
N LEU A 80 -2.22 6.77 33.70
CA LEU A 80 -3.39 5.93 33.54
C LEU A 80 -3.21 4.94 32.38
N ILE A 81 -2.74 5.42 31.21
CA ILE A 81 -2.44 4.57 30.06
C ILE A 81 -1.36 3.54 30.40
N ARG A 82 -0.29 3.95 31.09
CA ARG A 82 0.75 3.01 31.54
C ARG A 82 0.19 1.92 32.47
N LYS A 83 -0.77 2.25 33.32
CA LYS A 83 -1.47 1.25 34.14
C LYS A 83 -2.25 0.26 33.28
N PHE A 84 -2.91 0.69 32.22
CA PHE A 84 -3.59 -0.22 31.29
C PHE A 84 -2.62 -1.13 30.55
N LEU A 85 -1.49 -0.62 30.09
CA LEU A 85 -0.45 -1.41 29.42
C LEU A 85 0.12 -2.49 30.37
N ASN A 86 0.31 -2.13 31.64
CA ASN A 86 0.88 -3.05 32.67
C ASN A 86 -0.15 -3.96 33.31
N ALA A 87 -1.46 -3.76 33.08
CA ALA A 87 -2.51 -4.49 33.80
C ALA A 87 -2.53 -5.99 33.50
N GLY A 88 -1.89 -6.43 32.42
CA GLY A 88 -1.92 -7.83 32.03
C GLY A 88 -3.29 -8.29 31.51
N TYR A 89 -3.46 -9.58 31.39
CA TYR A 89 -4.69 -10.22 30.94
C TYR A 89 -4.95 -11.50 31.73
N ILE A 90 -6.21 -11.92 31.75
CA ILE A 90 -6.61 -13.19 32.36
C ILE A 90 -6.93 -14.16 31.22
N GLU A 91 -6.23 -15.28 31.18
CA GLU A 91 -6.44 -16.38 30.25
C GLU A 91 -6.60 -17.68 31.09
N ASP A 92 -7.62 -18.47 30.79
CA ASP A 92 -7.95 -19.70 31.54
C ASP A 92 -8.00 -19.51 33.07
N TRP A 93 -8.52 -18.38 33.54
CA TRP A 93 -8.56 -17.96 34.94
C TRP A 93 -7.19 -17.73 35.60
N ILE A 94 -6.11 -17.69 34.80
CA ILE A 94 -4.75 -17.39 35.23
C ILE A 94 -4.42 -15.94 34.85
N PHE A 95 -3.95 -15.16 35.83
CA PHE A 95 -3.47 -13.81 35.59
C PHE A 95 -2.08 -13.83 34.96
N ASN A 96 -1.96 -13.27 33.75
CA ASN A 96 -0.71 -13.10 33.05
C ASN A 96 -0.30 -11.63 33.10
N LYS A 97 0.86 -11.34 33.67
CA LYS A 97 1.40 -9.99 33.74
C LYS A 97 2.02 -9.61 32.39
N ALA A 98 1.56 -8.51 31.79
CA ALA A 98 2.16 -7.99 30.57
C ALA A 98 3.39 -7.14 30.92
N TYR A 99 4.57 -7.56 30.47
CA TYR A 99 5.80 -6.78 30.52
C TYR A 99 6.01 -5.98 29.23
N SER A 100 5.40 -6.41 28.15
CA SER A 100 5.31 -5.76 26.85
C SER A 100 3.92 -6.00 26.26
N GLY A 101 3.60 -5.29 25.20
CA GLY A 101 2.35 -5.48 24.46
C GLY A 101 1.13 -4.77 25.04
N THR A 102 0.04 -4.97 24.36
CA THR A 102 -1.30 -4.54 24.79
C THR A 102 -2.18 -5.78 24.88
N PRO A 103 -3.02 -5.91 25.93
CA PRO A 103 -3.89 -7.09 26.05
C PRO A 103 -4.70 -7.31 24.78
N GLN A 104 -4.58 -8.50 24.17
CA GLN A 104 -5.40 -8.87 23.01
C GLN A 104 -6.88 -8.85 23.43
N GLY A 105 -7.72 -8.16 22.64
CA GLY A 105 -9.14 -7.96 22.97
C GLY A 105 -9.43 -6.76 23.89
N GLY A 106 -8.43 -6.00 24.35
CA GLY A 106 -8.65 -4.76 25.10
C GLY A 106 -9.29 -3.67 24.22
N ILE A 107 -10.29 -2.96 24.75
CA ILE A 107 -11.01 -1.89 24.03
C ILE A 107 -10.08 -0.78 23.54
N ILE A 108 -9.04 -0.49 24.30
CA ILE A 108 -8.06 0.57 23.98
C ILE A 108 -6.94 0.10 23.05
N SER A 109 -6.70 -1.22 22.96
CA SER A 109 -5.56 -1.77 22.20
C SER A 109 -5.53 -1.36 20.72
N PRO A 110 -6.64 -1.34 19.97
CA PRO A 110 -6.64 -0.94 18.57
C PRO A 110 -6.20 0.51 18.32
N ILE A 111 -6.62 1.46 19.16
CA ILE A 111 -6.21 2.86 18.99
C ILE A 111 -4.73 3.06 19.38
N LEU A 112 -4.26 2.39 20.44
CA LEU A 112 -2.84 2.41 20.81
C LEU A 112 -1.97 1.81 19.71
N ALA A 113 -2.40 0.70 19.09
CA ALA A 113 -1.75 0.10 17.95
C ALA A 113 -1.59 1.09 16.78
N ASN A 114 -2.64 1.80 16.44
CA ASN A 114 -2.57 2.81 15.38
C ASN A 114 -1.68 4.00 15.74
N ILE A 115 -1.71 4.46 16.99
CA ILE A 115 -0.83 5.54 17.49
C ILE A 115 0.65 5.11 17.37
N TYR A 116 0.95 3.87 17.73
CA TYR A 116 2.30 3.32 17.66
C TYR A 116 2.79 3.23 16.21
N LEU A 117 1.99 2.65 15.34
CA LEU A 117 2.33 2.44 13.93
C LEU A 117 2.19 3.70 13.07
N ASP A 118 1.61 4.80 13.58
CA ASP A 118 1.64 6.11 12.89
C ASP A 118 3.08 6.61 12.66
N GLN A 119 4.02 6.21 13.53
CA GLN A 119 5.45 6.52 13.32
C GLN A 119 5.99 5.79 12.07
N PHE A 120 5.55 4.54 11.86
CA PHE A 120 5.89 3.79 10.65
C PHE A 120 5.21 4.37 9.40
N ASP A 121 3.95 4.77 9.50
CA ASP A 121 3.23 5.42 8.39
C ASP A 121 3.93 6.73 7.96
N ARG A 122 4.42 7.52 8.91
CA ARG A 122 5.20 8.76 8.65
C ARG A 122 6.53 8.46 7.98
N TYR A 123 7.26 7.47 8.49
CA TYR A 123 8.49 7.01 7.88
C TYR A 123 8.27 6.58 6.42
N MET A 124 7.24 5.79 6.16
CA MET A 124 6.91 5.35 4.81
C MET A 124 6.54 6.51 3.89
N ARG A 125 5.85 7.54 4.38
CA ARG A 125 5.54 8.75 3.61
C ARG A 125 6.80 9.50 3.19
N GLU A 126 7.73 9.68 4.12
CA GLU A 126 9.01 10.33 3.83
C GLU A 126 9.84 9.48 2.86
N TYR A 127 9.90 8.17 3.09
CA TYR A 127 10.60 7.23 2.23
C TYR A 127 10.04 7.26 0.79
N ILE A 128 8.73 7.24 0.63
CA ILE A 128 8.06 7.35 -0.67
C ILE A 128 8.45 8.64 -1.39
N SER A 129 8.48 9.77 -0.68
CA SER A 129 8.84 11.06 -1.27
C SER A 129 10.27 11.12 -1.80
N GLN A 130 11.20 10.37 -1.17
CA GLN A 130 12.60 10.25 -1.59
C GLN A 130 12.79 9.21 -2.71
N PHE A 131 12.02 8.13 -2.68
CA PHE A 131 12.12 7.04 -3.65
C PHE A 131 11.46 7.38 -4.98
N ASP A 132 10.35 8.09 -4.98
CA ASP A 132 9.57 8.43 -6.16
C ASP A 132 10.37 9.33 -7.10
N LYS A 133 10.50 8.92 -8.39
CA LYS A 133 11.32 9.60 -9.40
C LYS A 133 10.57 9.69 -10.73
N GLY A 134 10.75 10.82 -11.43
CA GLY A 134 10.13 11.07 -12.74
C GLY A 134 8.64 11.41 -12.65
N LYS A 135 8.07 12.06 -13.65
CA LYS A 135 6.61 12.36 -13.71
C LYS A 135 5.84 11.21 -14.32
N GLU A 136 6.29 10.71 -15.46
CA GLU A 136 5.65 9.68 -16.26
C GLU A 136 6.69 8.69 -16.79
N ARG A 137 6.26 7.44 -17.03
CA ARG A 137 7.10 6.47 -17.75
C ARG A 137 7.30 6.91 -19.18
N LYS A 138 8.49 6.64 -19.73
CA LYS A 138 8.74 6.79 -21.17
C LYS A 138 7.78 5.90 -21.94
N ASP A 139 7.20 6.45 -22.99
CA ASP A 139 6.32 5.70 -23.87
C ASP A 139 7.09 4.56 -24.55
N ASN A 140 6.40 3.43 -24.74
CA ASN A 140 6.98 2.29 -25.41
C ASN A 140 7.15 2.58 -26.92
N PRO A 141 8.39 2.56 -27.46
CA PRO A 141 8.64 2.88 -28.87
C PRO A 141 7.90 1.99 -29.86
N GLU A 142 7.71 0.71 -29.51
CA GLU A 142 6.94 -0.22 -30.36
C GLU A 142 5.47 0.18 -30.42
N ARG A 143 4.89 0.56 -29.29
CA ARG A 143 3.51 1.02 -29.24
C ARG A 143 3.32 2.31 -30.06
N ILE A 144 4.27 3.25 -29.99
CA ILE A 144 4.24 4.49 -30.77
C ILE A 144 4.19 4.18 -32.27
N LYS A 145 4.96 3.18 -32.76
CA LYS A 145 4.92 2.75 -34.17
C LYS A 145 3.51 2.34 -34.59
N PHE A 146 2.82 1.55 -33.78
CA PHE A 146 1.44 1.13 -34.08
C PHE A 146 0.44 2.30 -33.99
N GLU A 147 0.61 3.19 -33.05
CA GLU A 147 -0.23 4.41 -32.95
C GLU A 147 -0.04 5.34 -34.17
N TYR A 148 1.20 5.51 -34.59
CA TYR A 148 1.50 6.27 -35.81
C TYR A 148 0.93 5.61 -37.06
N GLY A 149 1.12 4.29 -37.23
CA GLY A 149 0.52 3.51 -38.32
C GLY A 149 -1.00 3.64 -38.37
N LYS A 150 -1.67 3.52 -37.23
CA LYS A 150 -3.11 3.75 -37.13
C LYS A 150 -3.50 5.17 -37.55
N ARG A 151 -2.78 6.20 -37.08
CA ARG A 151 -3.05 7.60 -37.43
C ARG A 151 -2.97 7.82 -38.94
N LEU A 152 -1.95 7.27 -39.58
CA LEU A 152 -1.81 7.34 -41.04
C LEU A 152 -2.95 6.62 -41.76
N ALA A 153 -3.35 5.42 -41.31
CA ALA A 153 -4.48 4.69 -41.90
C ALA A 153 -5.80 5.47 -41.76
N VAL A 154 -6.03 6.12 -40.62
CA VAL A 154 -7.21 6.98 -40.40
C VAL A 154 -7.21 8.19 -41.35
N LEU A 155 -6.03 8.80 -41.59
CA LEU A 155 -5.91 9.91 -42.55
C LEU A 155 -6.16 9.44 -43.99
N LYS A 156 -5.67 8.26 -44.38
CA LYS A 156 -5.96 7.64 -45.69
C LYS A 156 -7.47 7.37 -45.83
N LEU A 157 -8.13 6.84 -44.79
CA LEU A 157 -9.56 6.57 -44.81
C LEU A 157 -10.43 7.79 -45.11
N LYS A 158 -10.00 8.98 -44.68
CA LYS A 158 -10.70 10.25 -44.99
C LYS A 158 -10.64 10.66 -46.45
N LYS A 159 -9.58 10.23 -47.18
CA LYS A 159 -9.34 10.62 -48.56
C LYS A 159 -9.89 9.63 -49.60
N VAL A 160 -10.20 8.39 -49.16
CA VAL A 160 -10.63 7.32 -50.07
C VAL A 160 -12.16 7.26 -50.12
N THR A 161 -12.67 7.26 -51.37
CA THR A 161 -14.11 7.16 -51.68
C THR A 161 -14.55 5.74 -52.04
N SER A 162 -13.64 4.90 -52.55
CA SER A 162 -13.91 3.52 -52.95
C SER A 162 -14.30 2.64 -51.77
N MET A 163 -15.44 2.00 -51.80
CA MET A 163 -15.94 1.12 -50.76
C MET A 163 -15.04 -0.11 -50.50
N LYS A 164 -14.38 -0.65 -51.56
CA LYS A 164 -13.45 -1.77 -51.41
C LYS A 164 -12.20 -1.36 -50.64
N GLU A 165 -11.60 -0.25 -51.00
CA GLU A 165 -10.42 0.30 -50.35
C GLU A 165 -10.71 0.72 -48.90
N ARG A 166 -11.85 1.34 -48.65
CA ARG A 166 -12.29 1.70 -47.28
C ARG A 166 -12.36 0.47 -46.37
N LYS A 167 -12.89 -0.66 -46.87
CA LYS A 167 -12.94 -1.91 -46.10
C LYS A 167 -11.55 -2.43 -45.72
N LEU A 168 -10.58 -2.35 -46.65
CA LEU A 168 -9.18 -2.75 -46.41
C LEU A 168 -8.52 -1.86 -45.34
N ILE A 169 -8.67 -0.55 -45.47
CA ILE A 169 -8.10 0.41 -44.52
C ILE A 169 -8.73 0.20 -43.09
N ILE A 170 -10.03 -0.03 -43.01
CA ILE A 170 -10.68 -0.33 -41.72
C ILE A 170 -10.12 -1.63 -41.10
N LYS A 171 -9.84 -2.65 -41.91
CA LYS A 171 -9.21 -3.90 -41.42
C LYS A 171 -7.80 -3.63 -40.91
N GLU A 172 -7.05 -2.77 -41.57
CA GLU A 172 -5.70 -2.33 -41.16
C GLU A 172 -5.77 -1.56 -39.81
N ILE A 173 -6.68 -0.59 -39.67
CA ILE A 173 -6.91 0.15 -38.41
C ILE A 173 -7.21 -0.80 -37.28
N LYS A 174 -8.08 -1.79 -37.47
CA LYS A 174 -8.40 -2.82 -36.47
C LYS A 174 -7.20 -3.68 -36.09
N ARG A 175 -6.30 -3.97 -37.07
CA ARG A 175 -5.06 -4.69 -36.81
C ARG A 175 -4.15 -3.87 -35.91
N PHE A 176 -3.89 -2.60 -36.23
CA PHE A 176 -3.08 -1.69 -35.42
C PHE A 176 -3.64 -1.54 -33.99
N ASP A 177 -4.97 -1.43 -33.85
CA ASP A 177 -5.59 -1.38 -32.52
C ASP A 177 -5.35 -2.64 -31.71
N ARG A 178 -5.45 -3.82 -32.33
CA ARG A 178 -5.20 -5.09 -31.65
C ARG A 178 -3.73 -5.21 -31.21
N GLU A 179 -2.80 -4.91 -32.11
CA GLU A 179 -1.36 -4.99 -31.82
C GLU A 179 -0.95 -3.99 -30.75
N ARG A 180 -1.46 -2.75 -30.81
CA ARG A 180 -1.25 -1.73 -29.80
C ARG A 180 -1.73 -2.13 -28.42
N THR A 181 -2.87 -2.83 -28.31
CA THR A 181 -3.42 -3.24 -27.00
C THR A 181 -2.62 -4.36 -26.34
N MET A 182 -1.84 -5.13 -27.10
CA MET A 182 -0.97 -6.18 -26.59
C MET A 182 0.32 -5.62 -25.97
N ILE A 183 0.70 -4.39 -26.32
CA ILE A 183 1.93 -3.74 -25.87
C ILE A 183 1.62 -2.78 -24.73
N SER A 184 2.44 -2.79 -23.67
CA SER A 184 2.28 -1.84 -22.55
C SER A 184 2.48 -0.39 -23.02
N CYS A 185 1.77 0.56 -22.41
CA CYS A 185 1.88 1.98 -22.76
C CYS A 185 3.29 2.52 -22.53
N GLY A 186 3.88 2.21 -21.39
CA GLY A 186 5.23 2.62 -21.04
C GLY A 186 6.23 1.49 -21.15
N VAL A 187 7.50 1.82 -21.20
CA VAL A 187 8.64 0.88 -21.12
C VAL A 187 8.53 0.09 -19.81
N GLU A 188 8.70 -1.24 -19.85
CA GLU A 188 8.54 -2.10 -18.66
C GLU A 188 9.54 -1.73 -17.56
N MET A 189 10.79 -1.43 -17.91
CA MET A 189 11.81 -0.96 -16.99
C MET A 189 12.34 0.40 -17.46
N ASP A 190 11.78 1.45 -16.87
CA ASP A 190 12.26 2.82 -17.07
C ASP A 190 13.11 3.22 -15.87
N TYR A 191 14.42 3.42 -16.06
CA TYR A 191 15.35 3.76 -14.98
C TYR A 191 15.13 5.18 -14.43
N ASP A 192 14.43 6.04 -15.17
CA ASP A 192 14.10 7.41 -14.77
C ASP A 192 12.75 7.51 -14.06
N PHE A 193 12.00 6.39 -13.95
CA PHE A 193 10.71 6.35 -13.31
C PHE A 193 10.66 5.33 -12.17
N ARG A 194 10.42 5.80 -10.96
CA ARG A 194 10.26 4.99 -9.75
C ARG A 194 9.00 5.40 -9.01
N ARG A 195 8.31 4.43 -8.47
CA ARG A 195 7.16 4.65 -7.57
C ARG A 195 7.13 3.58 -6.49
N LEU A 196 6.86 4.05 -5.28
CA LEU A 196 6.53 3.22 -4.14
C LEU A 196 5.13 3.56 -3.66
N LYS A 197 4.29 2.57 -3.49
CA LYS A 197 2.96 2.70 -2.90
C LYS A 197 2.88 1.82 -1.67
N TYR A 198 2.11 2.27 -0.69
CA TYR A 198 2.02 1.65 0.62
C TYR A 198 0.59 1.68 1.11
N VAL A 199 0.13 0.58 1.70
CA VAL A 199 -1.14 0.44 2.41
C VAL A 199 -0.93 -0.43 3.63
N ARG A 200 -1.52 -0.06 4.76
CA ARG A 200 -1.46 -0.81 6.01
C ARG A 200 -2.86 -1.08 6.56
N TYR A 201 -3.04 -2.26 7.11
CA TYR A 201 -4.21 -2.65 7.88
C TYR A 201 -3.76 -3.30 9.18
N ALA A 202 -3.87 -2.58 10.30
CA ALA A 202 -3.27 -2.98 11.58
C ALA A 202 -1.75 -3.21 11.43
N ASP A 203 -1.27 -4.41 11.72
CA ASP A 203 0.11 -4.86 11.59
C ASP A 203 0.48 -5.39 10.21
N ASP A 204 -0.53 -5.78 9.41
CA ASP A 204 -0.32 -6.16 8.01
C ASP A 204 -0.08 -4.95 7.11
N PHE A 205 0.91 -5.00 6.23
CA PHE A 205 1.11 -3.98 5.22
C PHE A 205 1.51 -4.55 3.86
N LEU A 206 1.18 -3.80 2.82
CA LEU A 206 1.58 -4.14 1.45
C LEU A 206 2.22 -2.92 0.79
N CYS A 207 3.44 -3.12 0.25
CA CYS A 207 4.07 -2.15 -0.61
C CYS A 207 4.05 -2.61 -2.06
N ALA A 208 3.87 -1.68 -2.99
CA ALA A 208 4.00 -1.93 -4.42
C ALA A 208 5.13 -1.07 -4.99
N VAL A 209 6.10 -1.72 -5.61
CA VAL A 209 7.32 -1.09 -6.12
C VAL A 209 7.31 -1.12 -7.64
N ILE A 210 7.44 0.05 -8.26
CA ILE A 210 7.81 0.20 -9.66
C ILE A 210 9.31 0.47 -9.70
N GLY A 211 10.09 -0.59 -9.89
CA GLY A 211 11.54 -0.58 -9.81
C GLY A 211 12.13 -1.97 -10.00
N THR A 212 13.40 -2.12 -9.64
CA THR A 212 14.14 -3.38 -9.70
C THR A 212 13.83 -4.27 -8.48
N LYS A 213 14.18 -5.56 -8.58
CA LYS A 213 14.08 -6.48 -7.44
C LYS A 213 15.02 -6.09 -6.30
N ASP A 214 16.18 -5.57 -6.64
CA ASP A 214 17.18 -5.19 -5.64
C ASP A 214 16.75 -3.93 -4.89
N GLU A 215 16.11 -2.98 -5.57
CA GLU A 215 15.46 -1.85 -4.89
C GLU A 215 14.35 -2.34 -3.91
N ALA A 216 13.54 -3.32 -4.31
CA ALA A 216 12.56 -3.90 -3.40
C ALA A 216 13.20 -4.61 -2.18
N LYS A 217 14.36 -5.25 -2.34
CA LYS A 217 15.11 -5.83 -1.21
C LYS A 217 15.64 -4.75 -0.27
N VAL A 218 16.19 -3.66 -0.83
CA VAL A 218 16.67 -2.52 -0.03
C VAL A 218 15.52 -1.92 0.77
N ILE A 219 14.36 -1.68 0.15
CA ILE A 219 13.17 -1.17 0.84
C ILE A 219 12.78 -2.10 2.00
N LYS A 220 12.73 -3.44 1.77
CA LYS A 220 12.44 -4.40 2.84
C LYS A 220 13.43 -4.30 4.00
N GLN A 221 14.73 -4.18 3.72
CA GLN A 221 15.77 -4.05 4.74
C GLN A 221 15.66 -2.73 5.52
N ASP A 222 15.36 -1.64 4.84
CA ASP A 222 15.20 -0.33 5.48
C ASP A 222 13.97 -0.29 6.37
N ILE A 223 12.86 -0.91 5.95
CA ILE A 223 11.66 -1.11 6.78
C ILE A 223 12.01 -1.92 8.03
N LYS A 224 12.70 -3.06 7.86
CA LYS A 224 13.14 -3.91 8.98
C LYS A 224 13.95 -3.11 9.99
N ARG A 225 14.97 -2.41 9.53
CA ARG A 225 15.85 -1.57 10.38
C ARG A 225 15.06 -0.49 11.12
N PHE A 226 14.14 0.20 10.44
CA PHE A 226 13.29 1.21 11.09
C PHE A 226 12.43 0.62 12.20
N LEU A 227 11.76 -0.52 11.94
CA LEU A 227 10.92 -1.19 12.93
C LEU A 227 11.73 -1.62 14.15
N GLU A 228 12.91 -2.19 13.96
CA GLU A 228 13.80 -2.64 15.04
C GLU A 228 14.35 -1.46 15.85
N GLU A 229 14.96 -0.47 15.20
CA GLU A 229 15.65 0.62 15.87
C GLU A 229 14.73 1.67 16.50
N LYS A 230 13.60 1.97 15.87
CA LYS A 230 12.70 3.06 16.29
C LYS A 230 11.48 2.59 17.06
N LEU A 231 11.01 1.40 16.76
CA LEU A 231 9.79 0.87 17.34
C LEU A 231 10.01 -0.39 18.17
N SER A 232 11.24 -0.91 18.24
CA SER A 232 11.55 -2.17 18.94
C SER A 232 10.61 -3.32 18.51
N LEU A 233 10.28 -3.36 17.22
CA LEU A 233 9.43 -4.37 16.59
C LEU A 233 10.22 -5.23 15.63
N GLU A 234 9.89 -6.50 15.54
CA GLU A 234 10.52 -7.45 14.63
C GLU A 234 9.64 -7.72 13.41
N LEU A 235 10.23 -7.63 12.21
CA LEU A 235 9.56 -8.04 10.97
C LEU A 235 9.55 -9.57 10.86
N SER A 236 8.41 -10.18 10.57
CA SER A 236 8.31 -11.62 10.35
C SER A 236 9.03 -12.00 9.04
N GLU A 237 10.21 -12.59 9.14
CA GLU A 237 11.03 -12.97 7.96
C GLU A 237 10.29 -13.98 7.06
N ASP A 238 9.61 -14.96 7.68
CA ASP A 238 8.92 -16.05 6.97
C ASP A 238 7.68 -15.56 6.20
N LYS A 239 7.00 -14.54 6.74
CA LYS A 239 5.79 -13.98 6.14
C LYS A 239 6.08 -12.76 5.26
N THR A 240 7.24 -12.11 5.43
CA THR A 240 7.60 -10.93 4.64
C THR A 240 8.26 -11.34 3.33
N LEU A 241 7.45 -11.41 2.28
CA LEU A 241 7.86 -11.90 0.96
C LEU A 241 8.02 -10.75 -0.05
N ILE A 242 8.90 -10.97 -1.03
CA ILE A 242 9.02 -10.11 -2.22
C ILE A 242 8.48 -10.88 -3.41
N THR A 243 7.28 -10.52 -3.84
CA THR A 243 6.53 -11.19 -4.89
C THR A 243 6.52 -10.36 -6.17
N HIS A 244 6.81 -11.00 -7.31
CA HIS A 244 6.76 -10.31 -8.60
C HIS A 244 5.32 -9.94 -8.95
N GLY A 245 5.08 -8.73 -9.49
CA GLY A 245 3.74 -8.19 -9.77
C GLY A 245 2.82 -9.04 -10.65
N LYS A 246 3.36 -9.97 -11.45
CA LYS A 246 2.57 -10.95 -12.23
C LYS A 246 2.17 -12.18 -11.41
N LYS A 247 2.81 -12.42 -10.25
CA LYS A 247 2.44 -13.47 -9.29
C LYS A 247 1.49 -12.87 -8.26
N SER A 248 0.75 -13.72 -7.54
CA SER A 248 -0.14 -13.23 -6.49
C SER A 248 0.60 -12.99 -5.18
N ALA A 249 0.53 -11.77 -4.68
CA ALA A 249 0.85 -11.41 -3.31
C ALA A 249 -0.39 -11.59 -2.43
N LYS A 250 -0.22 -11.97 -1.17
CA LYS A 250 -1.34 -12.15 -0.24
C LYS A 250 -1.49 -10.93 0.65
N PHE A 251 -2.72 -10.42 0.77
CA PHE A 251 -3.03 -9.33 1.69
C PHE A 251 -4.48 -9.43 2.16
N LEU A 252 -4.70 -9.46 3.47
CA LEU A 252 -6.02 -9.56 4.11
C LEU A 252 -6.89 -10.73 3.57
N GLY A 253 -6.29 -11.87 3.30
CA GLY A 253 -6.98 -13.03 2.76
C GLY A 253 -7.28 -12.98 1.25
N TYR A 254 -6.81 -11.94 0.55
CA TYR A 254 -6.97 -11.78 -0.90
C TYR A 254 -5.66 -11.95 -1.64
N GLU A 255 -5.76 -12.36 -2.89
CA GLU A 255 -4.64 -12.45 -3.83
C GLU A 255 -4.55 -11.18 -4.69
N ILE A 256 -3.43 -10.48 -4.60
CA ILE A 256 -3.16 -9.22 -5.28
C ILE A 256 -2.14 -9.45 -6.38
N TYR A 257 -2.50 -9.14 -7.63
CA TYR A 257 -1.58 -9.21 -8.76
C TYR A 257 -1.89 -8.15 -9.82
N VAL A 258 -0.90 -7.81 -10.62
CA VAL A 258 -1.06 -6.87 -11.74
C VAL A 258 -1.46 -7.64 -12.99
N ARG A 259 -2.70 -7.50 -13.41
CA ARG A 259 -3.20 -8.12 -14.64
C ARG A 259 -2.90 -7.24 -15.85
N LYS A 260 -2.22 -7.78 -16.84
CA LYS A 260 -2.19 -7.18 -18.19
C LYS A 260 -3.50 -7.56 -18.89
N SER A 261 -4.36 -6.59 -19.14
CA SER A 261 -5.59 -6.81 -19.91
C SER A 261 -5.39 -6.28 -21.33
N ALA A 262 -5.63 -7.12 -22.32
CA ALA A 262 -5.70 -6.72 -23.72
C ALA A 262 -7.04 -6.04 -24.07
N GLN A 263 -8.00 -6.00 -23.14
CA GLN A 263 -9.29 -5.37 -23.35
C GLN A 263 -9.21 -3.86 -23.10
N THR A 264 -9.68 -3.09 -24.06
CA THR A 264 -9.85 -1.64 -23.89
C THR A 264 -10.94 -1.40 -22.82
N LYS A 265 -10.54 -0.86 -21.66
CA LYS A 265 -11.54 -0.40 -20.68
C LYS A 265 -12.23 0.83 -21.25
N ARG A 266 -13.50 0.72 -21.56
CA ARG A 266 -14.34 1.88 -21.86
C ARG A 266 -14.71 2.56 -20.54
N ASN A 267 -14.62 3.87 -20.50
CA ASN A 267 -15.15 4.65 -19.37
C ASN A 267 -16.70 4.59 -19.38
N LYS A 268 -17.35 5.11 -18.33
CA LYS A 268 -18.83 5.16 -18.25
C LYS A 268 -19.49 5.92 -19.43
N ALA A 269 -18.73 6.76 -20.16
CA ALA A 269 -19.17 7.48 -21.35
C ALA A 269 -18.90 6.71 -22.65
N GLY A 270 -18.46 5.45 -22.59
CA GLY A 270 -18.21 4.61 -23.78
C GLY A 270 -16.96 4.98 -24.60
N LYS A 271 -16.12 5.90 -24.11
CA LYS A 271 -14.89 6.35 -24.76
C LYS A 271 -13.68 5.56 -24.26
#